data_2012bbc998bf600f5c43a8f0fcdaabe8
#
_entry.id   2012bbc998bf600f5c43a8f0fcdaabe8
#
_cell.length_a   1.000
_cell.length_b   1.000
_cell.length_c   1.000
_cell.angle_alpha   90.00
_cell.angle_beta   90.00
_cell.angle_gamma   90.00
#
_symmetry.space_group_name_H-M   'P 1'
#
loop_
_entity.id
_entity.type
_entity.pdbx_description
1 polymer ?
#
loop_
_entity_poly.entity_id
_entity_poly.type
_entity_poly.pdbx_seq_one_letter_code
_entity_poly.pdbx_strand_id
1 'polypeptide(L)'
;MKVTIETLAAIYNIGMAIAWADGDIKPESVVPLEKFYGGINGFTNEAMQKVLDCVKNNKNLTMERSVELVKSLDVDVKLKLVNIYADIVRADEQISEKKMVLFNGTRNLCGLPEPATPLVDNPDDVIAPTFIAAKTNGLAYPFQSKAENWQELDADIAEHIGANRTEIVRYTAPLNTLSKQLGLVGCHLVFLVDREGYQKEDIGDNMTGTLLYGSGAEIKGNIVFALESDSGYKLMGFTSAALIENAYIEINAAVGELLRLE
;
A
#
# COMPACT_ATOMS: atom_id res chain seq x y z
N MET A 1 18.97 12.95 -2.02
CA MET A 1 20.16 12.13 -2.46
C MET A 1 20.42 12.37 -3.93
N LYS A 2 21.70 12.52 -4.38
CA LYS A 2 22.00 12.60 -5.83
C LYS A 2 21.88 11.18 -6.40
N VAL A 3 20.91 10.96 -7.27
CA VAL A 3 20.78 9.69 -8.00
C VAL A 3 21.96 9.57 -8.96
N THR A 4 22.79 8.53 -8.83
CA THR A 4 23.98 8.31 -9.67
C THR A 4 23.61 7.56 -10.95
N ILE A 5 24.49 7.58 -11.95
CA ILE A 5 24.34 6.76 -13.19
C ILE A 5 24.23 5.27 -12.82
N GLU A 6 25.02 4.79 -11.84
CA GLU A 6 24.95 3.40 -11.38
C GLU A 6 23.56 3.06 -10.78
N THR A 7 23.00 3.97 -10.00
CA THR A 7 21.64 3.80 -9.44
C THR A 7 20.56 3.79 -10.53
N LEU A 8 20.67 4.69 -11.51
CA LEU A 8 19.78 4.68 -12.67
C LEU A 8 19.92 3.39 -13.47
N ALA A 9 21.14 2.94 -13.70
CA ALA A 9 21.39 1.67 -14.37
C ALA A 9 20.82 0.46 -13.59
N ALA A 10 20.88 0.49 -12.27
CA ALA A 10 20.26 -0.53 -11.42
C ALA A 10 18.73 -0.55 -11.58
N ILE A 11 18.09 0.62 -11.60
CA ILE A 11 16.64 0.76 -11.85
C ILE A 11 16.27 0.17 -13.22
N TYR A 12 17.05 0.51 -14.25
CA TYR A 12 16.84 -0.01 -15.60
C TYR A 12 17.01 -1.52 -15.66
N ASN A 13 18.08 -2.06 -15.05
CA ASN A 13 18.38 -3.48 -15.02
C ASN A 13 17.23 -4.30 -14.41
N ILE A 14 16.69 -3.85 -13.28
CA ILE A 14 15.54 -4.50 -12.62
C ILE A 14 14.29 -4.43 -13.51
N GLY A 15 13.97 -3.24 -14.05
CA GLY A 15 12.79 -3.08 -14.91
C GLY A 15 12.85 -3.95 -16.16
N MET A 16 14.03 -4.05 -16.78
CA MET A 16 14.24 -4.92 -17.94
C MET A 16 14.16 -6.39 -17.58
N ALA A 17 14.61 -6.81 -16.39
CA ALA A 17 14.46 -8.18 -15.94
C ALA A 17 12.97 -8.55 -15.77
N ILE A 18 12.16 -7.64 -15.22
CA ILE A 18 10.70 -7.84 -15.11
C ILE A 18 10.07 -7.91 -16.51
N ALA A 19 10.45 -6.99 -17.41
CA ALA A 19 9.95 -6.99 -18.79
C ALA A 19 10.27 -8.31 -19.53
N TRP A 20 11.43 -8.90 -19.26
CA TRP A 20 11.91 -10.15 -19.90
C TRP A 20 11.43 -11.44 -19.20
N ALA A 21 10.71 -11.39 -18.13
CA ALA A 21 10.42 -12.58 -17.31
C ALA A 21 9.77 -13.74 -18.11
N ASP A 22 9.06 -13.42 -19.18
CA ASP A 22 8.43 -14.40 -20.09
C ASP A 22 9.34 -14.93 -21.21
N GLY A 23 10.55 -14.35 -21.31
CA GLY A 23 11.50 -14.68 -22.39
C GLY A 23 11.33 -13.85 -23.66
N ASP A 24 10.39 -12.89 -23.65
CA ASP A 24 10.16 -11.92 -24.73
C ASP A 24 9.94 -10.53 -24.16
N ILE A 25 10.45 -9.51 -24.85
CA ILE A 25 10.23 -8.09 -24.45
C ILE A 25 9.28 -7.46 -25.47
N LYS A 26 8.09 -7.14 -25.00
CA LYS A 26 7.17 -6.34 -25.80
C LYS A 26 7.55 -4.86 -25.72
N PRO A 27 7.43 -4.09 -26.84
CA PRO A 27 7.75 -2.65 -26.83
C PRO A 27 6.98 -1.90 -25.73
N GLU A 28 5.72 -2.26 -25.49
CA GLU A 28 4.83 -1.66 -24.51
C GLU A 28 5.37 -1.80 -23.09
N SER A 29 6.06 -2.91 -22.79
CA SER A 29 6.66 -3.16 -21.47
C SER A 29 7.86 -2.22 -21.16
N VAL A 30 8.45 -1.59 -22.18
CA VAL A 30 9.61 -0.67 -22.01
C VAL A 30 9.14 0.77 -21.82
N VAL A 31 7.96 1.13 -22.33
CA VAL A 31 7.40 2.50 -22.26
C VAL A 31 7.38 3.09 -20.84
N PRO A 32 7.02 2.34 -19.77
CA PRO A 32 7.04 2.88 -18.41
C PRO A 32 8.46 3.34 -17.97
N LEU A 33 9.51 2.61 -18.36
CA LEU A 33 10.89 3.01 -18.09
C LEU A 33 11.27 4.26 -18.87
N GLU A 34 10.92 4.35 -20.14
CA GLU A 34 11.18 5.54 -20.96
C GLU A 34 10.50 6.78 -20.37
N LYS A 35 9.24 6.66 -19.94
CA LYS A 35 8.52 7.76 -19.26
C LYS A 35 9.19 8.16 -17.96
N PHE A 36 9.68 7.21 -17.16
CA PHE A 36 10.41 7.51 -15.94
C PHE A 36 11.65 8.34 -16.21
N TYR A 37 12.50 7.91 -17.12
CA TYR A 37 13.74 8.63 -17.45
C TYR A 37 13.46 9.99 -18.07
N GLY A 38 12.47 10.07 -18.97
CA GLY A 38 12.02 11.34 -19.57
C GLY A 38 11.43 12.33 -18.55
N GLY A 39 10.91 11.85 -17.44
CA GLY A 39 10.39 12.67 -16.33
C GLY A 39 11.47 13.20 -15.36
N ILE A 40 12.72 12.74 -15.49
CA ILE A 40 13.82 13.23 -14.65
C ILE A 40 14.31 14.58 -15.20
N ASN A 41 14.19 15.62 -14.39
CA ASN A 41 14.61 16.97 -14.80
C ASN A 41 16.10 17.02 -15.18
N GLY A 42 16.39 17.48 -16.38
CA GLY A 42 17.76 17.58 -16.91
C GLY A 42 18.37 16.25 -17.39
N PHE A 43 17.58 15.18 -17.45
CA PHE A 43 18.03 13.91 -18.02
C PHE A 43 18.03 13.98 -19.55
N THR A 44 19.21 13.76 -20.15
CA THR A 44 19.43 13.88 -21.60
C THR A 44 19.63 12.52 -22.24
N ASN A 45 19.55 12.47 -23.59
CA ASN A 45 19.87 11.25 -24.34
C ASN A 45 21.32 10.78 -24.07
N GLU A 46 22.25 11.70 -23.83
CA GLU A 46 23.61 11.35 -23.44
C GLU A 46 23.68 10.68 -22.07
N ALA A 47 22.87 11.16 -21.11
CA ALA A 47 22.72 10.51 -19.79
C ALA A 47 22.12 9.11 -19.92
N MET A 48 21.12 8.94 -20.80
CA MET A 48 20.55 7.61 -21.07
C MET A 48 21.58 6.67 -21.69
N GLN A 49 22.42 7.16 -22.63
CA GLN A 49 23.49 6.35 -23.19
C GLN A 49 24.47 5.87 -22.10
N LYS A 50 24.82 6.74 -21.16
CA LYS A 50 25.68 6.35 -20.02
C LYS A 50 25.04 5.30 -19.12
N VAL A 51 23.70 5.36 -18.91
CA VAL A 51 22.94 4.33 -18.20
C VAL A 51 23.03 2.98 -18.92
N LEU A 52 22.77 2.97 -20.23
CA LEU A 52 22.83 1.75 -21.04
C LEU A 52 24.25 1.17 -21.10
N ASP A 53 25.24 2.02 -21.23
CA ASP A 53 26.67 1.61 -21.22
C ASP A 53 27.05 1.04 -19.84
N CYS A 54 26.50 1.58 -18.74
CA CYS A 54 26.72 1.06 -17.40
C CYS A 54 26.09 -0.34 -17.26
N VAL A 55 24.84 -0.54 -17.71
CA VAL A 55 24.19 -1.86 -17.69
C VAL A 55 24.99 -2.87 -18.50
N LYS A 56 25.46 -2.48 -19.68
CA LYS A 56 26.12 -3.39 -20.61
C LYS A 56 27.55 -3.76 -20.18
N ASN A 57 28.29 -2.80 -19.65
CA ASN A 57 29.74 -2.94 -19.49
C ASN A 57 30.21 -3.06 -18.03
N ASN A 58 29.37 -2.69 -17.05
CA ASN A 58 29.74 -2.79 -15.65
C ASN A 58 29.45 -4.19 -15.10
N LYS A 59 30.49 -5.04 -15.13
CA LYS A 59 30.40 -6.42 -14.61
C LYS A 59 30.04 -6.51 -13.13
N ASN A 60 30.18 -5.42 -12.37
CA ASN A 60 29.83 -5.37 -10.95
C ASN A 60 28.35 -5.01 -10.72
N LEU A 61 27.63 -4.58 -11.76
CA LEU A 61 26.20 -4.31 -11.69
C LEU A 61 25.39 -5.62 -11.85
N THR A 62 25.56 -6.51 -10.90
CA THR A 62 24.77 -7.73 -10.82
C THR A 62 23.32 -7.41 -10.39
N MET A 63 22.42 -8.39 -10.44
CA MET A 63 21.05 -8.20 -9.95
C MET A 63 21.04 -7.92 -8.44
N GLU A 64 21.87 -8.60 -7.67
CA GLU A 64 22.02 -8.37 -6.22
C GLU A 64 22.47 -6.93 -5.95
N ARG A 65 23.47 -6.44 -6.71
CA ARG A 65 23.92 -5.06 -6.59
C ARG A 65 22.86 -4.05 -6.98
N SER A 66 22.06 -4.36 -7.99
CA SER A 66 20.93 -3.51 -8.41
C SER A 66 19.87 -3.43 -7.31
N VAL A 67 19.55 -4.55 -6.67
CA VAL A 67 18.64 -4.60 -5.53
C VAL A 67 19.15 -3.75 -4.37
N GLU A 68 20.42 -3.87 -3.99
CA GLU A 68 21.03 -3.06 -2.92
C GLU A 68 20.93 -1.55 -3.19
N LEU A 69 21.23 -1.14 -4.43
CA LEU A 69 21.17 0.25 -4.83
C LEU A 69 19.74 0.80 -4.77
N VAL A 70 18.76 0.04 -5.26
CA VAL A 70 17.34 0.43 -5.20
C VAL A 70 16.83 0.41 -3.75
N LYS A 71 17.26 -0.56 -2.94
CA LYS A 71 16.89 -0.63 -1.51
C LYS A 71 17.36 0.61 -0.73
N SER A 72 18.46 1.23 -1.12
CA SER A 72 19.03 2.42 -0.48
C SER A 72 18.34 3.74 -0.84
N LEU A 73 17.38 3.73 -1.77
CA LEU A 73 16.67 4.92 -2.23
C LEU A 73 15.68 5.45 -1.20
N ASP A 74 15.39 6.75 -1.30
CA ASP A 74 14.38 7.42 -0.49
C ASP A 74 12.98 6.87 -0.82
N VAL A 75 12.08 6.93 0.17
CA VAL A 75 10.71 6.38 0.06
C VAL A 75 9.93 6.96 -1.13
N ASP A 76 10.05 8.27 -1.38
CA ASP A 76 9.38 8.93 -2.51
C ASP A 76 9.82 8.38 -3.88
N VAL A 77 11.10 8.02 -4.00
CA VAL A 77 11.61 7.40 -5.22
C VAL A 77 11.11 5.97 -5.34
N LYS A 78 11.10 5.23 -4.24
CA LYS A 78 10.57 3.86 -4.18
C LYS A 78 9.09 3.78 -4.56
N LEU A 79 8.28 4.74 -4.10
CA LEU A 79 6.87 4.86 -4.47
C LEU A 79 6.68 5.06 -5.99
N LYS A 80 7.54 5.84 -6.62
CA LYS A 80 7.51 5.99 -8.07
C LYS A 80 7.94 4.71 -8.78
N LEU A 81 9.02 4.08 -8.30
CA LEU A 81 9.56 2.88 -8.93
C LEU A 81 8.61 1.70 -8.87
N VAL A 82 7.93 1.47 -7.75
CA VAL A 82 6.97 0.36 -7.67
C VAL A 82 5.84 0.51 -8.69
N ASN A 83 5.34 1.74 -8.91
CA ASN A 83 4.31 1.98 -9.91
C ASN A 83 4.82 1.75 -11.33
N ILE A 84 6.06 2.16 -11.63
CA ILE A 84 6.68 1.93 -12.93
C ILE A 84 6.86 0.43 -13.19
N TYR A 85 7.36 -0.31 -12.21
CA TYR A 85 7.52 -1.76 -12.34
C TYR A 85 6.16 -2.47 -12.44
N ALA A 86 5.15 -2.00 -11.73
CA ALA A 86 3.79 -2.47 -11.87
C ALA A 86 3.22 -2.19 -13.29
N ASP A 87 3.52 -1.02 -13.87
CA ASP A 87 3.09 -0.68 -15.22
C ASP A 87 3.79 -1.54 -16.29
N ILE A 88 5.04 -1.98 -16.05
CA ILE A 88 5.71 -2.97 -16.91
C ILE A 88 4.96 -4.31 -16.91
N VAL A 89 4.50 -4.74 -15.74
CA VAL A 89 3.72 -5.99 -15.61
C VAL A 89 2.36 -5.85 -16.30
N ARG A 90 1.70 -4.71 -16.18
CA ARG A 90 0.38 -4.41 -16.81
C ARG A 90 0.43 -4.18 -18.31
N ALA A 91 1.62 -3.95 -18.88
CA ALA A 91 1.76 -3.67 -20.30
C ALA A 91 1.34 -4.86 -21.19
N ASP A 92 1.20 -6.04 -20.63
CA ASP A 92 0.67 -7.20 -21.33
C ASP A 92 -0.87 -7.25 -21.23
N GLU A 93 -1.53 -7.75 -22.27
CA GLU A 93 -2.99 -7.94 -22.28
C GLU A 93 -3.47 -8.88 -21.15
N GLN A 94 -2.62 -9.82 -20.77
CA GLN A 94 -2.81 -10.69 -19.61
C GLN A 94 -1.55 -10.64 -18.76
N ILE A 95 -1.74 -10.43 -17.47
CA ILE A 95 -0.63 -10.42 -16.52
C ILE A 95 -0.03 -11.82 -16.42
N SER A 96 1.25 -11.92 -16.75
CA SER A 96 1.98 -13.18 -16.68
C SER A 96 2.35 -13.53 -15.24
N GLU A 97 2.12 -14.78 -14.85
CA GLU A 97 2.53 -15.32 -13.55
C GLU A 97 4.03 -15.12 -13.30
N LYS A 98 4.87 -15.31 -14.33
CA LYS A 98 6.33 -15.13 -14.21
C LYS A 98 6.71 -13.69 -13.92
N LYS A 99 6.07 -12.71 -14.59
CA LYS A 99 6.26 -11.29 -14.31
C LYS A 99 5.81 -10.93 -12.92
N MET A 100 4.66 -11.47 -12.47
CA MET A 100 4.15 -11.27 -11.12
C MET A 100 5.10 -11.82 -10.04
N VAL A 101 5.60 -13.04 -10.21
CA VAL A 101 6.56 -13.66 -9.27
C VAL A 101 7.83 -12.81 -9.19
N LEU A 102 8.37 -12.39 -10.34
CA LEU A 102 9.59 -11.58 -10.36
C LEU A 102 9.37 -10.18 -9.78
N PHE A 103 8.25 -9.54 -10.11
CA PHE A 103 7.86 -8.25 -9.55
C PHE A 103 7.74 -8.31 -8.02
N ASN A 104 6.97 -9.27 -7.49
CA ASN A 104 6.77 -9.44 -6.05
C ASN A 104 8.08 -9.77 -5.33
N GLY A 105 8.91 -10.65 -5.91
CA GLY A 105 10.24 -10.95 -5.38
C GLY A 105 11.13 -9.71 -5.32
N THR A 106 11.17 -8.94 -6.40
CA THR A 106 11.93 -7.69 -6.49
C THR A 106 11.41 -6.64 -5.50
N ARG A 107 10.10 -6.48 -5.42
CA ARG A 107 9.46 -5.57 -4.48
C ARG A 107 9.88 -5.87 -3.05
N ASN A 108 9.81 -7.11 -2.63
CA ASN A 108 10.20 -7.53 -1.29
C ASN A 108 11.70 -7.33 -1.02
N LEU A 109 12.57 -7.70 -1.95
CA LEU A 109 14.02 -7.59 -1.81
C LEU A 109 14.48 -6.12 -1.75
N CYS A 110 13.89 -5.25 -2.57
CA CYS A 110 14.21 -3.81 -2.62
C CYS A 110 13.50 -3.01 -1.51
N GLY A 111 12.56 -3.60 -0.77
CA GLY A 111 11.71 -2.89 0.19
C GLY A 111 10.89 -1.79 -0.52
N LEU A 112 10.31 -2.13 -1.69
CA LEU A 112 9.38 -1.25 -2.38
C LEU A 112 7.98 -1.38 -1.76
N PRO A 113 7.20 -0.28 -1.70
CA PRO A 113 5.82 -0.29 -1.23
C PRO A 113 4.90 -1.10 -2.13
N GLU A 114 3.62 -1.19 -1.76
CA GLU A 114 2.59 -1.65 -2.68
C GLU A 114 2.38 -0.62 -3.80
N PRO A 115 2.11 -1.05 -5.04
CA PRO A 115 1.78 -0.14 -6.12
C PRO A 115 0.44 0.56 -5.85
N ALA A 116 0.32 1.81 -6.30
CA ALA A 116 -0.89 2.62 -6.11
C ALA A 116 -2.16 1.97 -6.72
N THR A 117 -1.97 1.19 -7.79
CA THR A 117 -3.00 0.32 -8.36
C THR A 117 -2.53 -1.12 -8.16
N PRO A 118 -3.30 -1.99 -7.50
CA PRO A 118 -2.94 -3.38 -7.32
C PRO A 118 -2.70 -4.09 -8.66
N LEU A 119 -1.74 -4.99 -8.68
CA LEU A 119 -1.57 -5.96 -9.77
C LEU A 119 -2.46 -7.15 -9.45
N VAL A 120 -3.47 -7.34 -10.26
CA VAL A 120 -4.40 -8.47 -10.16
C VAL A 120 -4.39 -9.24 -11.47
N ASP A 121 -4.42 -10.55 -11.39
CA ASP A 121 -4.42 -11.41 -12.56
C ASP A 121 -5.72 -11.26 -13.38
N ASN A 122 -6.76 -10.76 -12.73
CA ASN A 122 -8.06 -10.47 -13.34
C ASN A 122 -8.48 -9.04 -12.95
N PRO A 123 -8.76 -8.14 -13.92
CA PRO A 123 -9.30 -6.80 -13.60
C PRO A 123 -10.59 -6.86 -12.76
N ASP A 124 -11.32 -7.97 -12.80
CA ASP A 124 -12.50 -8.20 -11.96
C ASP A 124 -12.14 -8.45 -10.47
N ASP A 125 -10.86 -8.68 -10.13
CA ASP A 125 -10.38 -8.84 -8.77
C ASP A 125 -10.02 -7.49 -8.09
N VAL A 126 -10.02 -6.38 -8.83
CA VAL A 126 -9.95 -5.04 -8.24
C VAL A 126 -11.30 -4.75 -7.60
N ILE A 127 -11.34 -4.87 -6.28
CA ILE A 127 -12.54 -4.49 -5.54
C ILE A 127 -12.62 -2.97 -5.39
N ALA A 128 -13.83 -2.43 -5.42
CA ALA A 128 -14.05 -1.04 -5.05
C ALA A 128 -13.48 -0.78 -3.65
N PRO A 129 -13.07 0.47 -3.32
CA PRO A 129 -12.54 0.81 -2.01
C PRO A 129 -13.46 0.26 -0.92
N THR A 130 -12.93 -0.68 -0.14
CA THR A 130 -13.69 -1.43 0.86
C THR A 130 -13.16 -1.06 2.23
N PHE A 131 -14.05 -0.82 3.15
CA PHE A 131 -13.79 -0.49 4.55
C PHE A 131 -14.28 -1.62 5.43
N ILE A 132 -13.79 -1.73 6.65
CA ILE A 132 -14.22 -2.76 7.60
C ILE A 132 -14.90 -2.07 8.77
N ALA A 133 -16.20 -2.24 8.89
CA ALA A 133 -16.96 -1.79 10.07
C ALA A 133 -16.90 -2.86 11.17
N ALA A 134 -16.59 -2.46 12.40
CA ALA A 134 -16.66 -3.30 13.57
C ALA A 134 -17.69 -2.75 14.56
N LYS A 135 -18.70 -3.57 14.86
CA LYS A 135 -19.81 -3.22 15.74
C LYS A 135 -19.46 -3.45 17.21
N THR A 136 -20.21 -2.82 18.10
CA THR A 136 -20.10 -2.99 19.56
C THR A 136 -20.32 -4.45 20.01
N ASN A 137 -21.09 -5.25 19.26
CA ASN A 137 -21.32 -6.66 19.53
C ASN A 137 -20.19 -7.59 19.01
N GLY A 138 -19.09 -7.05 18.54
CA GLY A 138 -17.94 -7.79 18.03
C GLY A 138 -18.09 -8.28 16.59
N LEU A 139 -19.23 -8.04 15.91
CA LEU A 139 -19.37 -8.37 14.49
C LEU A 139 -18.64 -7.35 13.64
N ALA A 140 -17.80 -7.84 12.75
CA ALA A 140 -17.15 -7.02 11.74
C ALA A 140 -17.64 -7.43 10.35
N TYR A 141 -17.77 -6.43 9.44
CA TYR A 141 -18.21 -6.67 8.07
C TYR A 141 -17.57 -5.65 7.11
N PRO A 142 -17.25 -6.07 5.88
CA PRO A 142 -16.78 -5.17 4.85
C PRO A 142 -17.94 -4.40 4.25
N PHE A 143 -17.70 -3.15 3.86
CA PHE A 143 -18.61 -2.36 3.04
C PHE A 143 -17.82 -1.57 1.99
N GLN A 144 -18.43 -1.32 0.85
CA GLN A 144 -17.84 -0.54 -0.24
C GLN A 144 -18.43 0.85 -0.24
N SER A 145 -17.57 1.86 -0.41
CA SER A 145 -18.01 3.23 -0.62
C SER A 145 -17.93 3.57 -2.11
N LYS A 146 -18.95 4.27 -2.61
CA LYS A 146 -18.99 4.86 -3.95
C LYS A 146 -18.66 6.34 -3.94
N ALA A 147 -18.14 6.86 -2.84
CA ALA A 147 -17.82 8.26 -2.65
C ALA A 147 -16.77 8.72 -3.68
N GLU A 148 -17.05 9.80 -4.35
CA GLU A 148 -16.16 10.42 -5.34
C GLU A 148 -15.25 11.49 -4.71
N ASN A 149 -15.59 11.94 -3.49
CA ASN A 149 -14.86 12.97 -2.75
C ASN A 149 -14.85 12.69 -1.24
N TRP A 150 -14.06 13.47 -0.52
CA TRP A 150 -13.89 13.31 0.92
C TRP A 150 -15.19 13.48 1.72
N GLN A 151 -16.04 14.43 1.35
CA GLN A 151 -17.27 14.72 2.10
C GLN A 151 -18.28 13.57 1.99
N GLU A 152 -18.37 12.96 0.82
CA GLU A 152 -19.20 11.78 0.59
C GLU A 152 -18.65 10.57 1.36
N LEU A 153 -17.33 10.38 1.34
CA LEU A 153 -16.69 9.28 2.07
C LEU A 153 -16.87 9.42 3.58
N ASP A 154 -16.70 10.63 4.12
CA ASP A 154 -16.92 10.88 5.55
C ASP A 154 -18.40 10.64 5.95
N ALA A 155 -19.35 11.00 5.08
CA ALA A 155 -20.77 10.73 5.30
C ALA A 155 -21.08 9.23 5.29
N ASP A 156 -20.54 8.47 4.31
CA ASP A 156 -20.70 7.01 4.23
C ASP A 156 -20.15 6.32 5.50
N ILE A 157 -18.95 6.71 5.90
CA ILE A 157 -18.31 6.16 7.10
C ILE A 157 -19.10 6.53 8.35
N ALA A 158 -19.56 7.78 8.46
CA ALA A 158 -20.36 8.26 9.58
C ALA A 158 -21.69 7.48 9.72
N GLU A 159 -22.32 7.11 8.60
CA GLU A 159 -23.52 6.26 8.60
C GLU A 159 -23.24 4.88 9.22
N HIS A 160 -22.12 4.23 8.84
CA HIS A 160 -21.73 2.92 9.38
C HIS A 160 -21.35 2.97 10.86
N ILE A 161 -20.78 4.07 11.31
CA ILE A 161 -20.47 4.32 12.73
C ILE A 161 -21.74 4.65 13.52
N GLY A 162 -22.73 5.29 12.89
CA GLY A 162 -23.90 5.89 13.54
C GLY A 162 -23.56 7.24 14.18
N ALA A 163 -22.68 8.03 13.54
CA ALA A 163 -22.14 9.28 14.04
C ALA A 163 -22.59 10.47 13.21
N ASN A 164 -22.65 11.66 13.83
CA ASN A 164 -22.79 12.91 13.11
C ASN A 164 -21.43 13.48 12.65
N ARG A 165 -20.35 13.12 13.38
CA ARG A 165 -18.98 13.55 13.11
C ARG A 165 -18.04 12.41 13.46
N THR A 166 -17.08 12.16 12.57
CA THR A 166 -16.06 11.16 12.79
C THR A 166 -14.75 11.77 13.33
N GLU A 167 -13.98 10.94 14.04
CA GLU A 167 -12.62 11.22 14.45
C GLU A 167 -11.74 10.05 14.07
N ILE A 168 -10.53 10.34 13.55
CA ILE A 168 -9.60 9.31 13.12
C ILE A 168 -8.61 9.03 14.24
N VAL A 169 -8.52 7.78 14.67
CA VAL A 169 -7.51 7.27 15.60
C VAL A 169 -6.31 6.78 14.81
N ARG A 170 -5.14 7.33 15.15
CA ARG A 170 -3.86 7.12 14.46
C ARG A 170 -2.76 6.74 15.41
N TYR A 171 -1.77 6.04 14.88
CA TYR A 171 -0.44 5.85 15.51
C TYR A 171 -0.44 5.25 16.93
N THR A 172 -1.47 4.53 17.30
CA THR A 172 -1.43 3.75 18.54
C THR A 172 -0.41 2.60 18.40
N ALA A 173 0.14 2.12 19.51
CA ALA A 173 1.10 1.02 19.45
C ALA A 173 0.51 -0.25 18.79
N PRO A 174 -0.74 -0.67 19.09
CA PRO A 174 -1.38 -1.78 18.39
C PRO A 174 -1.57 -1.52 16.89
N LEU A 175 -2.05 -0.34 16.48
CA LEU A 175 -2.25 -0.02 15.06
C LEU A 175 -0.93 0.00 14.28
N ASN A 176 0.14 0.51 14.88
CA ASN A 176 1.47 0.48 14.27
C ASN A 176 2.00 -0.95 14.10
N THR A 177 1.72 -1.82 15.06
CA THR A 177 2.07 -3.25 14.97
C THR A 177 1.28 -3.92 13.86
N LEU A 178 -0.05 -3.72 13.82
CA LEU A 178 -0.92 -4.25 12.77
C LEU A 178 -0.53 -3.77 11.38
N SER A 179 -0.20 -2.46 11.22
CA SER A 179 0.26 -1.92 9.94
C SER A 179 1.51 -2.64 9.42
N LYS A 180 2.44 -3.00 10.31
CA LYS A 180 3.64 -3.77 9.96
C LYS A 180 3.32 -5.23 9.63
N GLN A 181 2.44 -5.88 10.39
CA GLN A 181 2.01 -7.27 10.15
C GLN A 181 1.29 -7.40 8.81
N LEU A 182 0.47 -6.40 8.46
CA LEU A 182 -0.20 -6.31 7.17
C LEU A 182 0.74 -5.93 6.01
N GLY A 183 2.02 -5.65 6.28
CA GLY A 183 2.99 -5.25 5.27
C GLY A 183 2.67 -3.91 4.61
N LEU A 184 1.93 -3.02 5.28
CA LEU A 184 1.56 -1.73 4.73
C LEU A 184 2.79 -0.83 4.59
N VAL A 185 2.95 -0.23 3.41
CA VAL A 185 4.04 0.68 3.09
C VAL A 185 3.50 1.92 2.37
N GLY A 186 3.88 3.10 2.82
CA GLY A 186 3.36 4.37 2.32
C GLY A 186 1.93 4.68 2.80
N CYS A 187 1.39 3.81 3.63
CA CYS A 187 0.12 4.00 4.34
C CYS A 187 0.14 3.21 5.65
N HIS A 188 -0.78 3.52 6.53
CA HIS A 188 -0.94 2.84 7.81
C HIS A 188 -2.41 2.57 8.11
N LEU A 189 -2.66 1.59 8.97
CA LEU A 189 -4.00 1.25 9.43
C LEU A 189 -4.47 2.30 10.43
N VAL A 190 -5.69 2.78 10.23
CA VAL A 190 -6.40 3.68 11.13
C VAL A 190 -7.79 3.14 11.39
N PHE A 191 -8.45 3.64 12.42
CA PHE A 191 -9.87 3.47 12.54
C PHE A 191 -10.57 4.79 12.88
N LEU A 192 -11.82 4.91 12.45
CA LEU A 192 -12.66 6.05 12.68
C LEU A 192 -13.69 5.71 13.75
N VAL A 193 -13.99 6.69 14.60
CA VAL A 193 -14.92 6.59 15.71
C VAL A 193 -15.92 7.75 15.68
N ASP A 194 -17.00 7.61 16.42
CA ASP A 194 -17.88 8.75 16.72
C ASP A 194 -17.15 9.73 17.65
N ARG A 195 -16.89 10.93 17.16
CA ARG A 195 -16.25 12.00 17.94
C ARG A 195 -16.99 12.35 19.23
N GLU A 196 -18.30 12.17 19.24
CA GLU A 196 -19.19 12.50 20.36
C GLU A 196 -19.61 11.25 21.13
N GLY A 197 -19.08 10.06 20.76
CA GLY A 197 -19.50 8.77 21.31
C GLY A 197 -19.39 8.68 22.83
N TYR A 198 -18.35 9.29 23.42
CA TYR A 198 -18.13 9.30 24.87
C TYR A 198 -19.22 10.09 25.63
N GLN A 199 -19.99 10.98 24.98
CA GLN A 199 -21.07 11.76 25.57
C GLN A 199 -22.42 11.05 25.48
N LYS A 200 -22.49 9.95 24.74
CA LYS A 200 -23.75 9.21 24.48
C LYS A 200 -23.86 8.05 25.47
N GLU A 201 -24.86 8.10 26.35
CA GLU A 201 -25.07 7.10 27.40
C GLU A 201 -25.61 5.77 26.86
N ASP A 202 -26.37 5.82 25.76
CA ASP A 202 -27.07 4.64 25.18
C ASP A 202 -26.26 3.86 24.14
N ILE A 203 -24.99 4.21 23.94
CA ILE A 203 -24.11 3.54 22.97
C ILE A 203 -23.19 2.57 23.72
N GLY A 204 -23.23 1.30 23.30
CA GLY A 204 -22.38 0.25 23.88
C GLY A 204 -20.89 0.46 23.61
N ASP A 205 -20.06 -0.13 24.45
CA ASP A 205 -18.60 -0.10 24.32
C ASP A 205 -18.14 -0.96 23.14
N ASN A 206 -17.12 -0.49 22.42
CA ASN A 206 -16.47 -1.23 21.36
C ASN A 206 -15.16 -1.82 21.88
N MET A 207 -15.18 -3.07 22.26
CA MET A 207 -14.01 -3.77 22.80
C MET A 207 -12.82 -3.74 21.84
N THR A 208 -13.07 -3.96 20.55
CA THR A 208 -12.01 -3.91 19.52
C THR A 208 -11.36 -2.54 19.47
N GLY A 209 -12.16 -1.48 19.40
CA GLY A 209 -11.66 -0.11 19.39
C GLY A 209 -10.91 0.24 20.67
N THR A 210 -11.44 -0.12 21.83
CA THR A 210 -10.84 0.14 23.15
C THR A 210 -9.46 -0.50 23.27
N LEU A 211 -9.32 -1.76 22.93
CA LEU A 211 -8.04 -2.48 23.00
C LEU A 211 -7.02 -1.91 22.00
N LEU A 212 -7.44 -1.62 20.77
CA LEU A 212 -6.55 -1.07 19.75
C LEU A 212 -6.20 0.41 19.97
N TYR A 213 -7.02 1.14 20.74
CA TYR A 213 -6.67 2.49 21.17
C TYR A 213 -5.52 2.48 22.17
N GLY A 214 -5.50 1.49 23.08
CA GLY A 214 -4.36 1.19 23.94
C GLY A 214 -4.05 2.24 25.03
N SER A 215 -4.94 3.22 25.25
CA SER A 215 -4.74 4.29 26.26
C SER A 215 -5.53 4.05 27.54
N GLY A 216 -6.28 2.96 27.63
CA GLY A 216 -7.23 2.69 28.71
C GLY A 216 -8.52 3.51 28.65
N ALA A 217 -8.72 4.32 27.63
CA ALA A 217 -9.98 5.00 27.39
C ALA A 217 -10.93 4.10 26.59
N GLU A 218 -12.18 4.05 27.01
CA GLU A 218 -13.22 3.28 26.34
C GLU A 218 -13.63 3.94 25.02
N ILE A 219 -13.65 3.14 23.95
CA ILE A 219 -14.24 3.53 22.67
C ILE A 219 -15.68 3.09 22.64
N LYS A 220 -16.60 4.02 22.38
CA LYS A 220 -18.04 3.76 22.30
C LYS A 220 -18.55 3.80 20.86
N GLY A 221 -19.54 2.97 20.59
CA GLY A 221 -20.18 2.87 19.28
C GLY A 221 -19.41 2.00 18.29
N ASN A 222 -19.89 1.95 17.06
CA ASN A 222 -19.21 1.22 16.00
C ASN A 222 -17.95 1.97 15.57
N ILE A 223 -17.00 1.25 15.00
CA ILE A 223 -15.78 1.82 14.43
C ILE A 223 -15.64 1.35 12.97
N VAL A 224 -14.88 2.09 12.18
CA VAL A 224 -14.56 1.73 10.80
C VAL A 224 -13.06 1.75 10.60
N PHE A 225 -12.49 0.64 10.18
CA PHE A 225 -11.09 0.55 9.78
C PHE A 225 -10.90 1.02 8.34
N ALA A 226 -9.84 1.76 8.13
CA ALA A 226 -9.41 2.29 6.85
C ALA A 226 -7.88 2.32 6.76
N LEU A 227 -7.36 2.64 5.59
CA LEU A 227 -5.95 2.96 5.37
C LEU A 227 -5.81 4.48 5.27
N GLU A 228 -4.73 5.03 5.80
CA GLU A 228 -4.38 6.43 5.63
C GLU A 228 -3.01 6.55 4.99
N SER A 229 -2.90 7.37 3.93
CA SER A 229 -1.63 7.63 3.25
C SER A 229 -0.67 8.42 4.12
N ASP A 230 0.60 8.01 4.19
CA ASP A 230 1.66 8.72 4.91
C ASP A 230 1.99 10.10 4.29
N SER A 231 1.69 10.28 3.00
CA SER A 231 2.11 11.46 2.22
C SER A 231 1.06 12.58 2.11
N GLY A 232 -0.07 12.47 2.76
CA GLY A 232 -1.12 13.51 2.61
C GLY A 232 -2.35 13.30 3.45
N TYR A 233 -2.28 12.40 4.43
CA TYR A 233 -3.42 12.08 5.32
C TYR A 233 -4.71 11.77 4.55
N LYS A 234 -4.56 11.16 3.36
CA LYS A 234 -5.68 10.76 2.54
C LYS A 234 -6.20 9.41 3.04
N LEU A 235 -7.46 9.37 3.39
CA LEU A 235 -8.14 8.14 3.75
C LEU A 235 -8.43 7.29 2.50
N MET A 236 -8.21 6.00 2.61
CA MET A 236 -8.34 5.02 1.52
C MET A 236 -9.01 3.76 2.06
N GLY A 237 -9.79 3.09 1.21
CA GLY A 237 -10.26 1.74 1.48
C GLY A 237 -9.22 0.68 1.13
N PHE A 238 -9.45 -0.52 1.59
CA PHE A 238 -8.75 -1.71 1.14
C PHE A 238 -9.18 -2.02 -0.30
N THR A 239 -8.23 -2.25 -1.19
CA THR A 239 -8.47 -2.48 -2.62
C THR A 239 -8.20 -3.91 -3.08
N SER A 240 -7.88 -4.81 -2.14
CA SER A 240 -7.61 -6.22 -2.40
C SER A 240 -8.39 -7.10 -1.43
N ALA A 241 -9.06 -8.12 -1.95
CA ALA A 241 -9.77 -9.11 -1.12
C ALA A 241 -8.83 -9.82 -0.14
N ALA A 242 -7.61 -10.17 -0.59
CA ALA A 242 -6.59 -10.78 0.26
C ALA A 242 -6.15 -9.86 1.40
N LEU A 243 -6.01 -8.55 1.15
CA LEU A 243 -5.66 -7.59 2.19
C LEU A 243 -6.79 -7.43 3.22
N ILE A 244 -8.06 -7.48 2.78
CA ILE A 244 -9.20 -7.45 3.69
C ILE A 244 -9.21 -8.70 4.57
N GLU A 245 -9.04 -9.89 3.98
CA GLU A 245 -9.00 -11.15 4.72
C GLU A 245 -7.86 -11.14 5.75
N ASN A 246 -6.66 -10.73 5.34
CA ASN A 246 -5.52 -10.58 6.25
C ASN A 246 -5.80 -9.56 7.35
N ALA A 247 -6.43 -8.42 7.04
CA ALA A 247 -6.79 -7.42 8.04
C ALA A 247 -7.77 -8.00 9.08
N TYR A 248 -8.75 -8.79 8.67
CA TYR A 248 -9.64 -9.50 9.61
C TYR A 248 -8.87 -10.44 10.53
N ILE A 249 -7.98 -11.24 9.97
CA ILE A 249 -7.18 -12.22 10.72
C ILE A 249 -6.30 -11.49 11.75
N GLU A 250 -5.54 -10.50 11.31
CA GLU A 250 -4.57 -9.80 12.15
C GLU A 250 -5.25 -8.94 13.23
N ILE A 251 -6.36 -8.25 12.91
CA ILE A 251 -7.14 -7.47 13.89
C ILE A 251 -7.68 -8.41 14.97
N ASN A 252 -8.28 -9.54 14.59
CA ASN A 252 -8.83 -10.50 15.56
C ASN A 252 -7.71 -11.15 16.41
N ALA A 253 -6.57 -11.46 15.81
CA ALA A 253 -5.42 -11.98 16.53
C ALA A 253 -4.90 -10.98 17.57
N ALA A 254 -4.71 -9.71 17.18
CA ALA A 254 -4.26 -8.65 18.07
C ALA A 254 -5.23 -8.41 19.24
N VAL A 255 -6.54 -8.37 18.97
CA VAL A 255 -7.57 -8.26 20.02
C VAL A 255 -7.52 -9.45 20.97
N GLY A 256 -7.36 -10.68 20.45
CA GLY A 256 -7.25 -11.89 21.25
C GLY A 256 -5.98 -11.93 22.11
N GLU A 257 -4.86 -11.37 21.64
CA GLU A 257 -3.64 -11.25 22.43
C GLU A 257 -3.78 -10.21 23.54
N LEU A 258 -4.35 -9.04 23.24
CA LEU A 258 -4.57 -7.99 24.22
C LEU A 258 -5.52 -8.42 25.34
N LEU A 259 -6.57 -9.18 25.02
CA LEU A 259 -7.50 -9.77 26.01
C LEU A 259 -6.83 -10.80 26.96
N ARG A 260 -5.70 -11.39 26.59
CA ARG A 260 -4.95 -12.33 27.44
C ARG A 260 -3.98 -11.64 28.39
N LEU A 261 -3.71 -10.37 28.17
CA LEU A 261 -2.78 -9.57 28.96
C LEU A 261 -3.51 -8.78 30.07
N GLU A 262 -4.84 -8.67 30.01
CA GLU A 262 -5.72 -8.14 31.07
C GLU A 262 -6.13 -9.25 32.05
#